data_2fcd42736179108f810dafb74a992369
#
_entry.id   2fcd42736179108f810dafb74a992369
#
_cell.length_a   1.000
_cell.length_b   1.000
_cell.length_c   1.000
_cell.angle_alpha   90.00
_cell.angle_beta   90.00
_cell.angle_gamma   90.00
#
_symmetry.space_group_name_H-M   'P 1'
#
loop_
_entity.id
_entity.type
_entity.pdbx_description
1 polymer ?
#
loop_
_entity_poly.entity_id
_entity_poly.type
_entity_poly.pdbx_seq_one_letter_code
_entity_poly.pdbx_strand_id
1 'polypeptide(L)'
;MMNRMFAWIMVGGLAILWLPPGAAASNCQVETPASGPGVALTLHLSTDCTEQEREARAVDAAQLLQAFREGKGIDLSGVVIRGDLSLDTLPVGSLPPELEGMQELQGREVRVIPGSMTIVNSVVRGAIRHGSTQGLLVVKGPATFSGTRFEQLVDLSRAVFIQPVTLSSAVFLRESYFVQGRFLRHVFAEKTAFGPHTRFHRSVFQGPVTFQQSRFNGLAEFLEVVFEKDVNLSRTSFKLGTGFSGSRFQGLADFSEASFDREAFFTFTIFEVDVYFRRTTFRSTADFSDASFKGRDDFSKVIFEKSPQFTGVARSAPLQASLGLENQTIQYAIILSLLVFGALLIVYVIRWR
;
A
#
# COMPACT_ATOMS: atom_id res chain seq x y z
N MET A 1 51.25 -86.04 -26.25
CA MET A 1 51.00 -85.70 -27.66
C MET A 1 49.66 -85.10 -27.75
N MET A 2 49.59 -83.95 -28.11
CA MET A 2 48.45 -83.11 -28.59
C MET A 2 48.21 -81.81 -27.79
N ASN A 3 48.85 -80.77 -28.36
CA ASN A 3 48.66 -79.35 -27.95
C ASN A 3 47.21 -78.91 -28.10
N ARG A 4 46.71 -78.22 -27.10
CA ARG A 4 45.52 -77.37 -27.23
C ARG A 4 45.88 -75.91 -26.83
N MET A 5 45.99 -75.11 -27.85
CA MET A 5 46.08 -73.67 -27.75
C MET A 5 44.72 -73.11 -27.25
N PHE A 6 44.73 -72.42 -26.13
CA PHE A 6 43.61 -71.58 -25.70
C PHE A 6 43.83 -70.16 -26.16
N ALA A 7 42.97 -69.68 -27.06
CA ALA A 7 42.90 -68.28 -27.48
C ALA A 7 42.17 -67.46 -26.41
N TRP A 8 42.81 -66.41 -25.90
CA TRP A 8 42.18 -65.41 -25.06
C TRP A 8 41.52 -64.35 -25.94
N ILE A 9 40.18 -64.24 -25.87
CA ILE A 9 39.41 -63.14 -26.45
C ILE A 9 39.42 -62.00 -25.43
N MET A 10 40.13 -60.92 -25.72
CA MET A 10 40.06 -59.69 -24.98
C MET A 10 38.76 -58.95 -25.39
N VAL A 11 37.75 -58.95 -24.51
CA VAL A 11 36.56 -58.10 -24.64
C VAL A 11 36.94 -56.74 -24.12
N GLY A 12 37.16 -55.79 -25.03
CA GLY A 12 37.36 -54.36 -24.71
C GLY A 12 36.03 -53.75 -24.24
N GLY A 13 35.87 -53.60 -22.92
CA GLY A 13 34.79 -52.83 -22.34
C GLY A 13 35.03 -51.35 -22.55
N LEU A 14 34.25 -50.68 -23.41
CA LEU A 14 34.11 -49.21 -23.44
C LEU A 14 33.48 -48.76 -22.13
N ALA A 15 34.27 -48.22 -21.21
CA ALA A 15 33.73 -47.48 -20.07
C ALA A 15 33.22 -46.13 -20.60
N ILE A 16 31.90 -46.03 -20.75
CA ILE A 16 31.24 -44.75 -20.97
C ILE A 16 31.34 -43.97 -19.65
N LEU A 17 32.31 -43.06 -19.61
CA LEU A 17 32.38 -42.03 -18.57
C LEU A 17 31.11 -41.17 -18.66
N TRP A 18 30.16 -41.41 -17.81
CA TRP A 18 29.08 -40.46 -17.55
C TRP A 18 29.69 -39.22 -16.92
N LEU A 19 29.97 -38.21 -17.74
CA LEU A 19 30.20 -36.85 -17.27
C LEU A 19 28.85 -36.36 -16.72
N PRO A 20 28.78 -35.88 -15.46
CA PRO A 20 27.56 -35.24 -14.98
C PRO A 20 27.26 -34.08 -15.93
N PRO A 21 25.96 -33.80 -16.21
CA PRO A 21 25.58 -32.65 -17.01
C PRO A 21 26.25 -31.43 -16.41
N GLY A 22 27.04 -30.73 -17.21
CA GLY A 22 27.80 -29.57 -16.78
C GLY A 22 26.84 -28.62 -16.05
N ALA A 23 27.19 -28.22 -14.84
CA ALA A 23 26.51 -27.18 -14.13
C ALA A 23 26.44 -25.97 -15.09
N ALA A 24 25.23 -25.62 -15.52
CA ALA A 24 25.00 -24.44 -16.31
C ALA A 24 25.65 -23.27 -15.55
N ALA A 25 26.53 -22.54 -16.26
CA ALA A 25 27.19 -21.40 -15.65
C ALA A 25 26.13 -20.48 -15.06
N SER A 26 26.26 -20.21 -13.76
CA SER A 26 25.33 -19.33 -13.07
C SER A 26 25.38 -17.95 -13.69
N ASN A 27 24.25 -17.45 -14.19
CA ASN A 27 24.11 -16.09 -14.68
C ASN A 27 23.87 -15.09 -13.53
N CYS A 28 23.83 -15.56 -12.29
CA CYS A 28 23.62 -14.73 -11.11
C CYS A 28 24.85 -13.85 -10.86
N GLN A 29 24.67 -12.57 -11.04
CA GLN A 29 25.72 -11.57 -10.83
C GLN A 29 25.46 -10.78 -9.56
N VAL A 30 26.53 -10.48 -8.83
CA VAL A 30 26.52 -9.49 -7.75
C VAL A 30 26.85 -8.15 -8.39
N GLU A 31 25.88 -7.27 -8.42
CA GLU A 31 26.07 -5.90 -8.87
C GLU A 31 26.64 -5.09 -7.71
N THR A 32 27.70 -4.34 -7.95
CA THR A 32 28.28 -3.41 -6.96
C THR A 32 27.91 -1.99 -7.36
N PRO A 33 26.73 -1.50 -6.94
CA PRO A 33 26.40 -0.10 -7.15
C PRO A 33 27.37 0.78 -6.35
N ALA A 34 27.59 2.00 -6.83
CA ALA A 34 28.31 2.98 -6.04
C ALA A 34 27.55 3.21 -4.73
N SER A 35 28.08 2.70 -3.62
CA SER A 35 27.47 2.89 -2.29
C SER A 35 27.38 4.39 -2.01
N GLY A 36 26.15 4.88 -1.78
CA GLY A 36 25.96 6.26 -1.37
C GLY A 36 26.61 6.54 -0.01
N PRO A 37 27.00 7.77 0.27
CA PRO A 37 27.53 8.12 1.58
C PRO A 37 26.51 7.75 2.68
N GLY A 38 26.97 7.10 3.76
CA GLY A 38 26.11 6.72 4.88
C GLY A 38 25.39 5.38 4.74
N VAL A 39 25.72 4.54 3.75
CA VAL A 39 25.25 3.15 3.64
C VAL A 39 26.32 2.19 4.12
N ALA A 40 25.97 1.25 5.03
CA ALA A 40 26.89 0.25 5.57
C ALA A 40 26.76 -1.11 4.91
N LEU A 41 25.58 -1.45 4.42
CA LEU A 41 25.28 -2.75 3.87
C LEU A 41 24.67 -2.59 2.49
N THR A 42 25.44 -2.98 1.46
CA THR A 42 24.98 -2.95 0.06
C THR A 42 25.14 -4.34 -0.54
N LEU A 43 24.07 -4.88 -1.09
CA LEU A 43 24.07 -6.13 -1.85
C LEU A 43 22.97 -6.10 -2.90
N HIS A 44 23.36 -6.11 -4.16
CA HIS A 44 22.46 -6.20 -5.29
C HIS A 44 22.71 -7.50 -6.05
N LEU A 45 21.67 -8.29 -6.22
CA LEU A 45 21.69 -9.50 -7.03
C LEU A 45 20.89 -9.27 -8.30
N SER A 46 21.43 -9.72 -9.44
CA SER A 46 20.75 -9.59 -10.73
C SER A 46 19.41 -10.34 -10.75
N THR A 47 18.53 -9.96 -11.66
CA THR A 47 17.23 -10.62 -11.85
C THR A 47 17.38 -12.09 -12.26
N ASP A 48 18.47 -12.45 -12.88
CA ASP A 48 18.77 -13.80 -13.39
C ASP A 48 19.14 -14.78 -12.28
N CYS A 49 19.35 -14.29 -11.04
CA CYS A 49 19.61 -15.16 -9.89
C CYS A 49 18.40 -16.04 -9.58
N THR A 50 18.62 -17.34 -9.53
CA THR A 50 17.63 -18.31 -9.06
C THR A 50 17.34 -18.11 -7.56
N GLU A 51 16.21 -18.64 -7.08
CA GLU A 51 15.88 -18.59 -5.66
C GLU A 51 16.97 -19.27 -4.80
N GLN A 52 17.53 -20.38 -5.25
CA GLN A 52 18.60 -21.08 -4.53
C GLN A 52 19.87 -20.25 -4.44
N GLU A 53 20.22 -19.51 -5.47
CA GLU A 53 21.40 -18.62 -5.46
C GLU A 53 21.20 -17.40 -4.56
N ARG A 54 19.97 -16.85 -4.51
CA ARG A 54 19.59 -15.79 -3.58
C ARG A 54 19.62 -16.28 -2.13
N GLU A 55 19.13 -17.52 -1.89
CA GLU A 55 19.20 -18.16 -0.57
C GLU A 55 20.65 -18.39 -0.09
N ALA A 56 21.54 -18.81 -0.99
CA ALA A 56 22.95 -19.00 -0.66
C ALA A 56 23.66 -17.68 -0.27
N ARG A 57 23.10 -16.54 -0.70
CA ARG A 57 23.59 -15.18 -0.41
C ARG A 57 22.64 -14.38 0.49
N ALA A 58 21.80 -15.10 1.26
CA ALA A 58 20.84 -14.44 2.14
C ALA A 58 21.54 -13.56 3.18
N VAL A 59 20.91 -12.45 3.48
CA VAL A 59 21.36 -11.46 4.47
C VAL A 59 20.59 -11.73 5.77
N ASP A 60 21.28 -11.77 6.90
CA ASP A 60 20.63 -11.91 8.19
C ASP A 60 20.12 -10.56 8.71
N ALA A 61 18.92 -10.53 9.29
CA ALA A 61 18.34 -9.33 9.89
C ALA A 61 19.25 -8.68 10.95
N ALA A 62 20.11 -9.47 11.61
CA ALA A 62 21.12 -8.97 12.54
C ALA A 62 22.14 -8.03 11.87
N GLN A 63 22.48 -8.26 10.58
CA GLN A 63 23.37 -7.37 9.83
C GLN A 63 22.70 -6.02 9.54
N LEU A 64 21.39 -6.02 9.27
CA LEU A 64 20.61 -4.79 9.10
C LEU A 64 20.60 -3.99 10.41
N LEU A 65 20.30 -4.68 11.53
CA LEU A 65 20.32 -4.04 12.87
C LEU A 65 21.69 -3.46 13.20
N GLN A 66 22.77 -4.16 12.83
CA GLN A 66 24.11 -3.66 13.06
C GLN A 66 24.37 -2.39 12.24
N ALA A 67 24.00 -2.35 10.96
CA ALA A 67 24.12 -1.15 10.13
C ALA A 67 23.36 0.05 10.75
N PHE A 68 22.14 -0.18 11.23
CA PHE A 68 21.34 0.87 11.86
C PHE A 68 21.97 1.35 13.19
N ARG A 69 22.54 0.44 14.01
CA ARG A 69 23.29 0.80 15.25
C ARG A 69 24.52 1.62 14.97
N GLU A 70 25.18 1.39 13.84
CA GLU A 70 26.33 2.17 13.37
C GLU A 70 25.94 3.53 12.78
N GLY A 71 24.66 3.87 12.81
CA GLY A 71 24.17 5.14 12.27
C GLY A 71 24.09 5.20 10.76
N LYS A 72 24.06 4.04 10.08
CA LYS A 72 24.10 3.93 8.63
C LYS A 72 22.82 3.34 8.06
N GLY A 73 22.62 3.52 6.76
CA GLY A 73 21.54 2.91 5.99
C GLY A 73 21.92 1.56 5.37
N ILE A 74 20.92 0.96 4.73
CA ILE A 74 21.05 -0.26 3.95
C ILE A 74 20.56 -0.04 2.52
N ASP A 75 21.15 -0.77 1.57
CA ASP A 75 20.77 -0.76 0.15
C ASP A 75 20.85 -2.18 -0.42
N LEU A 76 19.68 -2.85 -0.44
CA LEU A 76 19.55 -4.26 -0.78
C LEU A 76 18.60 -4.43 -1.98
N SER A 77 19.02 -5.20 -2.97
CA SER A 77 18.21 -5.51 -4.15
C SER A 77 18.28 -6.98 -4.53
N GLY A 78 17.14 -7.61 -4.78
CA GLY A 78 17.07 -8.99 -5.25
C GLY A 78 17.51 -10.05 -4.25
N VAL A 79 17.58 -9.72 -2.96
CA VAL A 79 18.11 -10.60 -1.91
C VAL A 79 17.01 -11.31 -1.11
N VAL A 80 17.41 -12.32 -0.34
CA VAL A 80 16.60 -12.91 0.72
C VAL A 80 17.11 -12.40 2.07
N ILE A 81 16.21 -11.90 2.91
CA ILE A 81 16.52 -11.49 4.29
C ILE A 81 15.93 -12.53 5.23
N ARG A 82 16.79 -13.11 6.09
CA ARG A 82 16.43 -14.13 7.08
C ARG A 82 16.41 -13.56 8.49
N GLY A 83 15.55 -14.14 9.33
CA GLY A 83 15.42 -13.76 10.74
C GLY A 83 14.56 -12.52 10.95
N ASP A 84 14.13 -12.33 12.18
CA ASP A 84 13.27 -11.23 12.58
C ASP A 84 14.08 -9.94 12.78
N LEU A 85 13.56 -8.84 12.23
CA LEU A 85 14.10 -7.50 12.39
C LEU A 85 13.37 -6.80 13.54
N SER A 86 13.90 -6.97 14.78
CA SER A 86 13.35 -6.35 15.97
C SER A 86 13.93 -4.95 16.19
N LEU A 87 13.25 -3.93 15.69
CA LEU A 87 13.69 -2.53 15.74
C LEU A 87 13.67 -1.94 17.15
N ASP A 88 12.96 -2.57 18.09
CA ASP A 88 12.99 -2.23 19.51
C ASP A 88 14.34 -2.45 20.17
N THR A 89 15.22 -3.23 19.56
CA THR A 89 16.58 -3.48 20.06
C THR A 89 17.58 -2.39 19.67
N LEU A 90 17.15 -1.41 18.86
CA LEU A 90 17.95 -0.23 18.56
C LEU A 90 18.12 0.63 19.83
N PRO A 91 19.26 1.32 19.99
CA PRO A 91 19.49 2.17 21.14
C PRO A 91 18.46 3.32 21.21
N VAL A 92 18.05 3.67 22.41
CA VAL A 92 17.23 4.86 22.65
C VAL A 92 18.11 6.10 22.48
N GLY A 93 17.60 7.06 21.73
CA GLY A 93 18.26 8.34 21.45
C GLY A 93 17.34 9.54 21.70
N SER A 94 17.79 10.71 21.29
CA SER A 94 17.01 11.94 21.32
C SER A 94 16.13 12.09 20.07
N LEU A 95 15.09 12.89 20.22
CA LEU A 95 14.24 13.28 19.07
C LEU A 95 15.11 14.06 18.07
N PRO A 96 15.09 13.68 16.77
CA PRO A 96 15.82 14.42 15.74
C PRO A 96 15.35 15.88 15.63
N PRO A 97 16.26 16.84 15.32
CA PRO A 97 15.94 18.26 15.22
C PRO A 97 14.80 18.55 14.25
N GLU A 98 14.65 17.76 13.19
CA GLU A 98 13.59 17.89 12.18
C GLU A 98 12.18 17.71 12.78
N LEU A 99 12.07 17.11 13.98
CA LEU A 99 10.82 16.82 14.69
C LEU A 99 10.64 17.63 15.99
N GLU A 100 11.58 18.46 16.36
CA GLU A 100 11.53 19.25 17.63
C GLU A 100 10.30 20.16 17.74
N GLY A 101 9.77 20.63 16.60
CA GLY A 101 8.54 21.42 16.55
C GLY A 101 7.25 20.64 16.82
N MET A 102 7.29 19.31 16.84
CA MET A 102 6.12 18.46 17.05
C MET A 102 5.95 18.15 18.53
N GLN A 103 5.16 18.98 19.24
CA GLN A 103 4.95 18.87 20.68
C GLN A 103 4.44 17.48 21.12
N GLU A 104 3.60 16.83 20.31
CA GLU A 104 3.04 15.52 20.58
C GLU A 104 4.06 14.36 20.56
N LEU A 105 5.26 14.59 20.05
CA LEU A 105 6.36 13.62 20.03
C LEU A 105 7.34 13.81 21.21
N GLN A 106 7.26 14.93 21.92
CA GLN A 106 8.16 15.26 23.03
C GLN A 106 8.01 14.28 24.20
N GLY A 107 9.11 14.02 24.89
CA GLY A 107 9.11 13.17 26.09
C GLY A 107 8.95 11.67 25.86
N ARG A 108 8.95 11.22 24.59
CA ARG A 108 8.88 9.81 24.24
C ARG A 108 10.28 9.20 24.08
N GLU A 109 10.40 7.89 24.35
CA GLU A 109 11.57 7.15 23.91
C GLU A 109 11.65 7.11 22.39
N VAL A 110 12.81 7.43 21.84
CA VAL A 110 13.01 7.49 20.39
C VAL A 110 14.12 6.53 19.97
N ARG A 111 13.84 5.71 18.98
CA ARG A 111 14.84 4.91 18.26
C ARG A 111 14.98 5.46 16.86
N VAL A 112 16.20 5.59 16.37
CA VAL A 112 16.46 6.26 15.10
C VAL A 112 17.16 5.32 14.11
N ILE A 113 16.62 5.24 12.91
CA ILE A 113 17.32 4.73 11.73
C ILE A 113 17.80 5.96 10.95
N PRO A 114 19.11 6.30 11.01
CA PRO A 114 19.60 7.58 10.47
C PRO A 114 19.71 7.60 8.93
N GLY A 115 19.98 6.44 8.32
CA GLY A 115 20.19 6.31 6.89
C GLY A 115 18.95 5.81 6.13
N SER A 116 19.16 5.49 4.86
CA SER A 116 18.14 4.88 4.01
C SER A 116 17.81 3.45 4.44
N MET A 117 16.56 3.06 4.23
CA MET A 117 16.09 1.68 4.41
C MET A 117 15.58 1.17 3.05
N THR A 118 16.54 0.77 2.19
CA THR A 118 16.23 0.32 0.84
C THR A 118 16.31 -1.20 0.75
N ILE A 119 15.19 -1.85 0.47
CA ILE A 119 15.04 -3.29 0.25
C ILE A 119 14.10 -3.44 -0.94
N VAL A 120 14.63 -3.67 -2.12
CA VAL A 120 13.84 -3.71 -3.36
C VAL A 120 13.93 -5.07 -4.04
N ASN A 121 12.84 -5.50 -4.72
CA ASN A 121 12.76 -6.76 -5.46
C ASN A 121 13.25 -7.98 -4.66
N SER A 122 13.06 -7.95 -3.35
CA SER A 122 13.65 -8.86 -2.36
C SER A 122 12.57 -9.68 -1.64
N VAL A 123 13.00 -10.68 -0.87
CA VAL A 123 12.11 -11.47 -0.02
C VAL A 123 12.53 -11.30 1.43
N VAL A 124 11.62 -10.84 2.27
CA VAL A 124 11.82 -10.74 3.73
C VAL A 124 11.06 -11.90 4.39
N ARG A 125 11.79 -12.89 4.91
CA ARG A 125 11.21 -14.10 5.50
C ARG A 125 10.88 -13.96 6.98
N GLY A 126 11.54 -13.08 7.69
CA GLY A 126 11.27 -12.78 9.09
C GLY A 126 10.29 -11.62 9.27
N ALA A 127 9.78 -11.47 10.48
CA ALA A 127 8.95 -10.33 10.83
C ALA A 127 9.78 -9.05 11.00
N ILE A 128 9.20 -7.91 10.62
CA ILE A 128 9.74 -6.59 10.96
C ILE A 128 8.86 -6.02 12.07
N ARG A 129 9.45 -5.67 13.22
CA ARG A 129 8.68 -5.24 14.38
C ARG A 129 9.27 -4.02 15.06
N HIS A 130 8.39 -3.07 15.32
CA HIS A 130 8.56 -2.01 16.31
C HIS A 130 7.38 -2.09 17.28
N GLY A 131 7.51 -2.96 18.31
CA GLY A 131 6.42 -3.31 19.24
C GLY A 131 6.36 -2.45 20.49
N SER A 132 7.29 -1.48 20.68
CA SER A 132 7.29 -0.61 21.85
C SER A 132 5.97 0.13 22.02
N THR A 133 5.31 -0.09 23.15
CA THR A 133 3.98 0.49 23.43
C THR A 133 4.01 2.01 23.65
N GLN A 134 5.18 2.59 23.92
CA GLN A 134 5.32 4.03 24.19
C GLN A 134 6.40 4.72 23.36
N GLY A 135 7.31 3.96 22.76
CA GLY A 135 8.41 4.49 21.98
C GLY A 135 8.02 4.90 20.56
N LEU A 136 8.89 5.70 19.94
CA LEU A 136 8.83 6.07 18.54
C LEU A 136 9.99 5.43 17.78
N LEU A 137 9.73 5.04 16.54
CA LEU A 137 10.77 4.72 15.57
C LEU A 137 10.86 5.90 14.59
N VAL A 138 12.00 6.54 14.46
CA VAL A 138 12.20 7.60 13.47
C VAL A 138 13.09 7.08 12.35
N VAL A 139 12.57 7.07 11.13
CA VAL A 139 13.32 6.74 9.92
C VAL A 139 13.67 8.04 9.21
N LYS A 140 14.96 8.43 9.25
CA LYS A 140 15.43 9.72 8.71
C LYS A 140 15.64 9.69 7.21
N GLY A 141 16.15 8.60 6.67
CA GLY A 141 16.33 8.41 5.24
C GLY A 141 15.08 7.88 4.53
N PRO A 142 15.10 7.81 3.19
CA PRO A 142 14.04 7.17 2.43
C PRO A 142 13.83 5.70 2.85
N ALA A 143 12.56 5.26 2.90
CA ALA A 143 12.19 3.87 3.13
C ALA A 143 11.61 3.29 1.82
N THR A 144 12.38 2.45 1.13
CA THR A 144 12.01 1.94 -0.19
C THR A 144 11.90 0.42 -0.16
N PHE A 145 10.71 -0.09 -0.46
CA PHE A 145 10.38 -1.52 -0.44
C PHE A 145 9.74 -1.99 -1.75
N SER A 146 10.01 -1.30 -2.85
CA SER A 146 9.40 -1.61 -4.16
C SER A 146 9.63 -3.06 -4.57
N GLY A 147 8.57 -3.74 -5.01
CA GLY A 147 8.63 -5.12 -5.47
C GLY A 147 9.04 -6.15 -4.41
N THR A 148 9.14 -5.76 -3.14
CA THR A 148 9.57 -6.65 -2.06
C THR A 148 8.39 -7.46 -1.50
N ARG A 149 8.64 -8.74 -1.26
CA ARG A 149 7.69 -9.68 -0.66
C ARG A 149 8.01 -9.87 0.82
N PHE A 150 7.06 -9.52 1.68
CA PHE A 150 7.11 -9.76 3.12
C PHE A 150 6.31 -11.02 3.45
N GLU A 151 6.98 -12.04 3.99
CA GLU A 151 6.36 -13.34 4.29
C GLU A 151 5.79 -13.41 5.71
N GLN A 152 6.18 -12.49 6.59
CA GLN A 152 5.70 -12.41 7.97
C GLN A 152 5.15 -11.01 8.26
N LEU A 153 4.68 -10.82 9.50
CA LEU A 153 4.17 -9.56 10.00
C LEU A 153 5.16 -8.39 9.77
N VAL A 154 4.61 -7.29 9.29
CA VAL A 154 5.30 -5.98 9.30
C VAL A 154 4.56 -5.05 10.25
N ASP A 155 5.13 -4.77 11.40
CA ASP A 155 4.60 -3.81 12.36
C ASP A 155 5.57 -2.63 12.50
N LEU A 156 5.19 -1.52 11.91
CA LEU A 156 5.87 -0.23 11.97
C LEU A 156 4.96 0.81 12.65
N SER A 157 4.16 0.35 13.61
CA SER A 157 3.32 1.24 14.41
C SER A 157 4.15 2.29 15.13
N ARG A 158 3.65 3.53 15.19
CA ARG A 158 4.33 4.70 15.75
C ARG A 158 5.68 5.03 15.10
N ALA A 159 5.88 4.57 13.85
CA ALA A 159 7.02 5.02 13.07
C ALA A 159 6.77 6.43 12.49
N VAL A 160 7.81 7.25 12.49
CA VAL A 160 7.85 8.58 11.88
C VAL A 160 8.81 8.50 10.70
N PHE A 161 8.29 8.66 9.49
CA PHE A 161 9.07 8.67 8.25
C PHE A 161 9.30 10.12 7.83
N ILE A 162 10.56 10.58 7.91
CA ILE A 162 10.91 11.97 7.56
C ILE A 162 11.00 12.15 6.04
N GLN A 163 11.41 11.12 5.33
CA GLN A 163 11.58 11.10 3.88
C GLN A 163 10.49 10.23 3.21
N PRO A 164 10.37 10.23 1.88
CA PRO A 164 9.36 9.43 1.19
C PRO A 164 9.41 7.93 1.54
N VAL A 165 8.23 7.32 1.54
CA VAL A 165 8.06 5.87 1.68
C VAL A 165 7.57 5.28 0.37
N THR A 166 8.24 4.27 -0.15
CA THR A 166 7.88 3.59 -1.39
C THR A 166 7.59 2.12 -1.14
N LEU A 167 6.34 1.72 -1.38
CA LEU A 167 5.83 0.36 -1.26
C LEU A 167 5.36 -0.18 -2.62
N SER A 168 5.58 0.56 -3.71
CA SER A 168 5.02 0.24 -5.03
C SER A 168 5.34 -1.19 -5.45
N SER A 169 4.30 -1.97 -5.81
CA SER A 169 4.38 -3.40 -6.15
C SER A 169 4.88 -4.31 -5.01
N ALA A 170 4.94 -3.83 -3.77
CA ALA A 170 5.25 -4.68 -2.62
C ALA A 170 4.12 -5.66 -2.34
N VAL A 171 4.46 -6.82 -1.76
CA VAL A 171 3.51 -7.86 -1.40
C VAL A 171 3.65 -8.22 0.07
N PHE A 172 2.61 -7.98 0.84
CA PHE A 172 2.51 -8.38 2.24
C PHE A 172 1.66 -9.65 2.32
N LEU A 173 2.25 -10.78 2.73
CA LEU A 173 1.52 -12.04 2.87
C LEU A 173 0.83 -12.19 4.22
N ARG A 174 1.24 -11.42 5.20
CA ARG A 174 0.69 -11.37 6.56
C ARG A 174 0.21 -9.96 6.89
N GLU A 175 -0.08 -9.74 8.15
CA GLU A 175 -0.55 -8.46 8.67
C GLU A 175 0.48 -7.35 8.42
N SER A 176 -0.02 -6.13 8.19
CA SER A 176 0.80 -4.93 8.05
C SER A 176 0.22 -3.79 8.86
N TYR A 177 0.96 -3.34 9.87
CA TYR A 177 0.51 -2.33 10.83
C TYR A 177 1.37 -1.08 10.77
N PHE A 178 0.70 0.04 10.60
CA PHE A 178 1.26 1.39 10.60
C PHE A 178 0.48 2.30 11.57
N VAL A 179 -0.04 1.72 12.65
CA VAL A 179 -0.90 2.39 13.62
C VAL A 179 -0.18 3.58 14.25
N GLN A 180 -0.83 4.76 14.28
CA GLN A 180 -0.25 6.00 14.77
C GLN A 180 1.06 6.40 14.04
N GLY A 181 1.24 5.91 12.81
CA GLY A 181 2.37 6.27 11.95
C GLY A 181 2.28 7.71 11.46
N ARG A 182 3.42 8.35 11.24
CA ARG A 182 3.53 9.69 10.66
C ARG A 182 4.38 9.66 9.41
N PHE A 183 3.80 10.10 8.31
CA PHE A 183 4.46 10.14 7.01
C PHE A 183 4.59 11.60 6.58
N LEU A 184 5.80 12.18 6.74
CA LEU A 184 6.00 13.61 6.53
C LEU A 184 6.12 13.98 5.04
N ARG A 185 6.34 13.00 4.19
CA ARG A 185 6.50 13.16 2.74
C ARG A 185 5.60 12.17 2.01
N HIS A 186 5.76 12.12 0.70
CA HIS A 186 4.97 11.27 -0.19
C HIS A 186 5.03 9.78 0.19
N VAL A 187 3.89 9.10 0.13
CA VAL A 187 3.79 7.64 0.23
C VAL A 187 3.35 7.08 -1.12
N PHE A 188 4.23 6.30 -1.72
CA PHE A 188 3.99 5.60 -2.98
C PHE A 188 3.66 4.13 -2.67
N ALA A 189 2.44 3.73 -2.90
CA ALA A 189 1.96 2.37 -2.66
C ALA A 189 1.12 1.83 -3.82
N GLU A 190 1.45 2.24 -5.06
CA GLU A 190 0.74 1.78 -6.25
C GLU A 190 0.96 0.28 -6.47
N LYS A 191 -0.08 -0.42 -6.91
CA LYS A 191 -0.05 -1.85 -7.21
C LYS A 191 0.42 -2.73 -6.04
N THR A 192 0.38 -2.21 -4.82
CA THR A 192 0.76 -2.95 -3.61
C THR A 192 -0.31 -3.97 -3.25
N ALA A 193 0.09 -5.18 -2.88
CA ALA A 193 -0.81 -6.20 -2.37
C ALA A 193 -0.66 -6.32 -0.85
N PHE A 194 -1.66 -5.84 -0.13
CA PHE A 194 -1.74 -5.95 1.33
C PHE A 194 -2.43 -7.27 1.71
N GLY A 195 -1.96 -7.89 2.79
CA GLY A 195 -2.38 -9.20 3.29
C GLY A 195 -3.71 -9.21 4.03
N PRO A 196 -3.86 -10.14 5.01
CA PRO A 196 -5.16 -10.40 5.66
C PRO A 196 -5.65 -9.27 6.55
N HIS A 197 -4.76 -8.42 7.04
CA HIS A 197 -5.13 -7.29 7.88
C HIS A 197 -4.13 -6.15 7.73
N THR A 198 -4.62 -4.97 7.37
CA THR A 198 -3.80 -3.76 7.21
C THR A 198 -4.40 -2.64 8.05
N ARG A 199 -3.57 -2.00 8.89
CA ARG A 199 -4.00 -0.96 9.82
C ARG A 199 -3.20 0.32 9.65
N PHE A 200 -3.92 1.42 9.43
CA PHE A 200 -3.41 2.80 9.49
C PHE A 200 -4.10 3.63 10.59
N HIS A 201 -4.71 2.98 11.56
CA HIS A 201 -5.49 3.64 12.62
C HIS A 201 -4.72 4.81 13.24
N ARG A 202 -5.34 6.01 13.30
CA ARG A 202 -4.77 7.26 13.85
C ARG A 202 -3.45 7.70 13.22
N SER A 203 -3.17 7.28 11.99
CA SER A 203 -1.97 7.73 11.30
C SER A 203 -2.19 9.10 10.65
N VAL A 204 -1.08 9.81 10.42
CA VAL A 204 -1.08 11.13 9.77
C VAL A 204 -0.19 11.08 8.53
N PHE A 205 -0.77 11.42 7.39
CA PHE A 205 -0.06 11.58 6.14
C PHE A 205 0.02 13.07 5.82
N GLN A 206 1.20 13.66 6.00
CA GLN A 206 1.44 15.08 5.70
C GLN A 206 1.79 15.33 4.24
N GLY A 207 2.30 14.31 3.55
CA GLY A 207 2.51 14.34 2.11
C GLY A 207 1.39 13.66 1.33
N PRO A 208 1.38 13.79 -0.01
CA PRO A 208 0.45 13.07 -0.86
C PRO A 208 0.58 11.54 -0.69
N VAL A 209 -0.51 10.81 -0.93
CA VAL A 209 -0.54 9.35 -0.81
C VAL A 209 -1.15 8.74 -2.06
N THR A 210 -0.53 7.70 -2.60
CA THR A 210 -1.14 6.93 -3.67
C THR A 210 -1.18 5.44 -3.35
N PHE A 211 -2.39 4.88 -3.40
CA PHE A 211 -2.69 3.45 -3.37
C PHE A 211 -3.27 2.97 -4.70
N GLN A 212 -3.06 3.74 -5.77
CA GLN A 212 -3.64 3.45 -7.07
C GLN A 212 -3.38 2.00 -7.51
N GLN A 213 -4.41 1.29 -7.97
CA GLN A 213 -4.35 -0.11 -8.40
C GLN A 213 -3.89 -1.10 -7.31
N SER A 214 -3.87 -0.70 -6.05
CA SER A 214 -3.51 -1.60 -4.94
C SER A 214 -4.65 -2.53 -4.56
N ARG A 215 -4.31 -3.60 -3.86
CA ARG A 215 -5.27 -4.58 -3.40
C ARG A 215 -5.11 -4.82 -1.90
N PHE A 216 -6.18 -4.65 -1.16
CA PHE A 216 -6.31 -5.06 0.24
C PHE A 216 -7.05 -6.40 0.28
N ASN A 217 -6.29 -7.50 0.48
CA ASN A 217 -6.83 -8.86 0.44
C ASN A 217 -7.60 -9.25 1.70
N GLY A 218 -7.50 -8.45 2.76
CA GLY A 218 -8.16 -8.64 4.04
C GLY A 218 -8.82 -7.37 4.56
N LEU A 219 -8.95 -7.28 5.88
CA LEU A 219 -9.47 -6.07 6.52
C LEU A 219 -8.53 -4.88 6.30
N ALA A 220 -9.11 -3.73 5.95
CA ALA A 220 -8.38 -2.49 5.74
C ALA A 220 -8.93 -1.39 6.66
N GLU A 221 -8.14 -0.99 7.66
CA GLU A 221 -8.56 -0.03 8.68
C GLU A 221 -7.80 1.29 8.52
N PHE A 222 -8.51 2.31 8.03
CA PHE A 222 -8.07 3.71 7.97
C PHE A 222 -8.86 4.56 8.97
N LEU A 223 -9.08 4.02 10.19
CA LEU A 223 -9.89 4.68 11.19
C LEU A 223 -9.16 5.89 11.79
N GLU A 224 -9.83 7.03 11.91
CA GLU A 224 -9.29 8.26 12.48
C GLU A 224 -7.98 8.72 11.82
N VAL A 225 -7.78 8.41 10.52
CA VAL A 225 -6.60 8.82 9.76
C VAL A 225 -6.74 10.27 9.30
N VAL A 226 -5.65 11.02 9.32
CA VAL A 226 -5.58 12.36 8.74
C VAL A 226 -4.74 12.33 7.48
N PHE A 227 -5.33 12.73 6.36
CA PHE A 227 -4.64 12.95 5.09
C PHE A 227 -4.59 14.45 4.84
N GLU A 228 -3.41 15.07 5.02
CA GLU A 228 -3.25 16.53 4.88
C GLU A 228 -3.14 16.97 3.40
N LYS A 229 -2.84 16.05 2.50
CA LYS A 229 -2.70 16.28 1.05
C LYS A 229 -3.55 15.28 0.28
N ASP A 230 -3.45 15.32 -1.05
CA ASP A 230 -4.23 14.49 -1.95
C ASP A 230 -3.99 12.99 -1.73
N VAL A 231 -5.07 12.23 -1.86
CA VAL A 231 -5.07 10.78 -1.72
C VAL A 231 -5.65 10.15 -2.97
N ASN A 232 -4.85 9.32 -3.63
CA ASN A 232 -5.30 8.57 -4.79
C ASN A 232 -5.53 7.09 -4.42
N LEU A 233 -6.79 6.70 -4.33
CA LEU A 233 -7.26 5.32 -4.12
C LEU A 233 -7.96 4.77 -5.37
N SER A 234 -7.72 5.39 -6.53
CA SER A 234 -8.38 4.97 -7.77
C SER A 234 -7.97 3.56 -8.17
N ARG A 235 -8.95 2.78 -8.67
CA ARG A 235 -8.77 1.38 -9.08
C ARG A 235 -8.27 0.46 -7.96
N THR A 236 -8.39 0.87 -6.69
CA THR A 236 -8.04 0.04 -5.54
C THR A 236 -9.12 -1.00 -5.29
N SER A 237 -8.73 -2.22 -4.91
CA SER A 237 -9.66 -3.31 -4.59
C SER A 237 -9.59 -3.65 -3.11
N PHE A 238 -10.73 -3.58 -2.43
CA PHE A 238 -10.92 -3.94 -1.02
C PHE A 238 -11.73 -5.24 -0.94
N LYS A 239 -11.09 -6.34 -0.53
CA LYS A 239 -11.69 -7.68 -0.56
C LYS A 239 -12.54 -8.02 0.66
N LEU A 240 -12.23 -7.46 1.81
CA LEU A 240 -13.01 -7.60 3.04
C LEU A 240 -13.47 -6.24 3.55
N GLY A 241 -13.97 -6.18 4.80
CA GLY A 241 -14.47 -4.95 5.40
C GLY A 241 -13.42 -3.83 5.38
N THR A 242 -13.86 -2.62 5.07
CA THR A 242 -12.99 -1.46 4.97
C THR A 242 -13.57 -0.30 5.78
N GLY A 243 -12.75 0.29 6.66
CA GLY A 243 -13.17 1.41 7.50
C GLY A 243 -12.35 2.66 7.28
N PHE A 244 -13.05 3.77 6.98
CA PHE A 244 -12.53 5.13 6.97
C PHE A 244 -13.19 6.00 8.04
N SER A 245 -13.91 5.38 8.97
CA SER A 245 -14.69 6.09 9.99
C SER A 245 -13.84 7.06 10.79
N GLY A 246 -14.36 8.28 10.98
CA GLY A 246 -13.67 9.35 11.70
C GLY A 246 -12.45 9.93 11.00
N SER A 247 -12.13 9.50 9.78
CA SER A 247 -10.99 10.02 9.04
C SER A 247 -11.25 11.38 8.43
N ARG A 248 -10.19 12.15 8.21
CA ARG A 248 -10.23 13.49 7.63
C ARG A 248 -9.35 13.57 6.39
N PHE A 249 -9.96 13.91 5.26
CA PHE A 249 -9.30 14.18 4.00
C PHE A 249 -9.24 15.69 3.80
N GLN A 250 -8.05 16.29 3.96
CA GLN A 250 -7.84 17.73 3.79
C GLN A 250 -7.48 18.09 2.35
N GLY A 251 -6.91 17.15 1.60
CA GLY A 251 -6.69 17.23 0.15
C GLY A 251 -7.76 16.45 -0.63
N LEU A 252 -7.67 16.47 -1.96
CA LEU A 252 -8.53 15.71 -2.85
C LEU A 252 -8.47 14.21 -2.53
N ALA A 253 -9.62 13.55 -2.44
CA ALA A 253 -9.72 12.10 -2.26
C ALA A 253 -10.31 11.46 -3.54
N ASP A 254 -9.54 10.60 -4.21
CA ASP A 254 -9.98 9.93 -5.43
C ASP A 254 -10.16 8.42 -5.19
N PHE A 255 -11.42 7.97 -5.16
CA PHE A 255 -11.82 6.56 -5.10
C PHE A 255 -12.34 6.07 -6.46
N SER A 256 -12.09 6.78 -7.55
CA SER A 256 -12.64 6.43 -8.87
C SER A 256 -12.25 5.01 -9.28
N GLU A 257 -13.22 4.26 -9.80
CA GLU A 257 -13.03 2.86 -10.24
C GLU A 257 -12.58 1.91 -9.11
N ALA A 258 -12.66 2.31 -7.85
CA ALA A 258 -12.39 1.43 -6.71
C ALA A 258 -13.51 0.37 -6.54
N SER A 259 -13.18 -0.77 -5.94
CA SER A 259 -14.15 -1.81 -5.63
C SER A 259 -14.11 -2.21 -4.16
N PHE A 260 -15.27 -2.22 -3.52
CA PHE A 260 -15.48 -2.66 -2.16
C PHE A 260 -16.33 -3.94 -2.18
N ASP A 261 -15.70 -5.09 -1.93
CA ASP A 261 -16.38 -6.40 -2.05
C ASP A 261 -17.23 -6.72 -0.80
N ARG A 262 -16.97 -6.05 0.32
CA ARG A 262 -17.71 -6.15 1.59
C ARG A 262 -18.08 -4.76 2.11
N GLU A 263 -18.46 -4.68 3.37
CA GLU A 263 -18.90 -3.44 4.02
C GLU A 263 -17.82 -2.35 3.93
N ALA A 264 -18.24 -1.14 3.59
CA ALA A 264 -17.40 0.04 3.53
C ALA A 264 -17.97 1.14 4.44
N PHE A 265 -17.21 1.53 5.46
CA PHE A 265 -17.64 2.48 6.46
C PHE A 265 -16.91 3.81 6.30
N PHE A 266 -17.67 4.85 6.00
CA PHE A 266 -17.24 6.25 5.94
C PHE A 266 -17.95 7.11 7.00
N THR A 267 -18.40 6.47 8.09
CA THR A 267 -19.14 7.18 9.16
C THR A 267 -18.28 8.24 9.82
N PHE A 268 -18.81 9.42 10.05
CA PHE A 268 -18.09 10.57 10.62
C PHE A 268 -16.85 11.00 9.82
N THR A 269 -16.71 10.54 8.57
CA THR A 269 -15.60 10.93 7.69
C THR A 269 -15.78 12.38 7.22
N ILE A 270 -14.71 13.16 7.22
CA ILE A 270 -14.73 14.55 6.77
C ILE A 270 -13.92 14.69 5.49
N PHE A 271 -14.56 15.12 4.41
CA PHE A 271 -13.92 15.51 3.16
C PHE A 271 -13.91 17.05 3.09
N GLU A 272 -12.74 17.65 3.32
CA GLU A 272 -12.61 19.13 3.37
C GLU A 272 -12.69 19.78 1.99
N VAL A 273 -12.29 19.03 0.94
CA VAL A 273 -12.35 19.43 -0.46
C VAL A 273 -13.02 18.34 -1.29
N ASP A 274 -12.86 18.34 -2.60
CA ASP A 274 -13.54 17.42 -3.51
C ASP A 274 -13.20 15.96 -3.22
N VAL A 275 -14.20 15.08 -3.40
CA VAL A 275 -14.04 13.62 -3.35
C VAL A 275 -14.70 12.96 -4.55
N TYR A 276 -14.03 12.01 -5.17
CA TYR A 276 -14.49 11.31 -6.35
C TYR A 276 -14.72 9.82 -6.06
N PHE A 277 -15.96 9.38 -6.24
CA PHE A 277 -16.37 7.97 -6.24
C PHE A 277 -16.81 7.51 -7.65
N ARG A 278 -16.31 8.15 -8.72
CA ARG A 278 -16.72 7.87 -10.11
C ARG A 278 -16.52 6.42 -10.47
N ARG A 279 -17.58 5.73 -10.94
CA ARG A 279 -17.53 4.31 -11.31
C ARG A 279 -17.03 3.38 -10.18
N THR A 280 -17.09 3.81 -8.95
CA THR A 280 -16.83 2.96 -7.78
C THR A 280 -17.91 1.91 -7.64
N THR A 281 -17.55 0.70 -7.24
CA THR A 281 -18.50 -0.40 -7.01
C THR A 281 -18.51 -0.78 -5.53
N PHE A 282 -19.69 -0.71 -4.90
CA PHE A 282 -19.94 -1.20 -3.55
C PHE A 282 -20.84 -2.44 -3.63
N ARG A 283 -20.27 -3.63 -3.37
CA ARG A 283 -21.00 -4.91 -3.43
C ARG A 283 -21.73 -5.27 -2.16
N SER A 284 -21.48 -4.56 -1.07
CA SER A 284 -22.19 -4.70 0.20
C SER A 284 -22.59 -3.32 0.70
N THR A 285 -22.90 -3.19 1.98
CA THR A 285 -23.32 -1.93 2.59
C THR A 285 -22.22 -0.88 2.49
N ALA A 286 -22.57 0.29 1.99
CA ALA A 286 -21.75 1.50 2.04
C ALA A 286 -22.40 2.47 3.01
N ASP A 287 -21.73 2.76 4.11
CA ASP A 287 -22.25 3.60 5.18
C ASP A 287 -21.49 4.92 5.25
N PHE A 288 -22.19 6.00 4.86
CA PHE A 288 -21.72 7.38 4.93
C PHE A 288 -22.41 8.16 6.04
N SER A 289 -23.05 7.49 7.03
CA SER A 289 -23.78 8.17 8.08
C SER A 289 -22.89 9.18 8.82
N ASP A 290 -23.42 10.38 9.05
CA ASP A 290 -22.75 11.49 9.70
C ASP A 290 -21.45 11.96 8.99
N ALA A 291 -21.21 11.55 7.74
CA ALA A 291 -20.11 12.06 6.95
C ALA A 291 -20.33 13.52 6.57
N SER A 292 -19.25 14.28 6.38
CA SER A 292 -19.27 15.69 5.99
C SER A 292 -18.53 15.88 4.67
N PHE A 293 -19.25 16.34 3.64
CA PHE A 293 -18.70 16.71 2.33
C PHE A 293 -18.67 18.23 2.23
N LYS A 294 -17.50 18.84 2.44
CA LYS A 294 -17.35 20.30 2.37
C LYS A 294 -17.04 20.78 0.95
N GLY A 295 -16.35 19.95 0.15
CA GLY A 295 -16.19 20.13 -1.28
C GLY A 295 -17.28 19.42 -2.07
N ARG A 296 -17.04 19.23 -3.37
CA ARG A 296 -17.93 18.49 -4.27
C ARG A 296 -17.77 16.98 -4.05
N ASP A 297 -18.87 16.27 -3.91
CA ASP A 297 -18.95 14.82 -3.89
C ASP A 297 -19.41 14.31 -5.26
N ASP A 298 -18.59 13.53 -5.95
CA ASP A 298 -18.91 12.99 -7.27
C ASP A 298 -19.15 11.48 -7.23
N PHE A 299 -20.41 11.09 -7.17
CA PHE A 299 -20.88 9.70 -7.22
C PHE A 299 -21.33 9.29 -8.64
N SER A 300 -20.84 9.93 -9.70
CA SER A 300 -21.24 9.60 -11.06
C SER A 300 -20.90 8.17 -11.44
N LYS A 301 -21.90 7.44 -11.96
CA LYS A 301 -21.79 6.03 -12.37
C LYS A 301 -21.34 5.08 -11.24
N VAL A 302 -21.56 5.42 -9.99
CA VAL A 302 -21.34 4.50 -8.86
C VAL A 302 -22.34 3.35 -8.93
N ILE A 303 -21.90 2.16 -8.59
CA ILE A 303 -22.76 0.98 -8.46
C ILE A 303 -22.87 0.63 -6.98
N PHE A 304 -24.08 0.72 -6.44
CA PHE A 304 -24.44 0.21 -5.11
C PHE A 304 -25.30 -1.04 -5.29
N GLU A 305 -24.76 -2.22 -4.97
CA GLU A 305 -25.53 -3.48 -5.02
C GLU A 305 -26.53 -3.59 -3.85
N LYS A 306 -26.25 -2.88 -2.74
CA LYS A 306 -27.18 -2.67 -1.63
C LYS A 306 -27.39 -1.18 -1.40
N SER A 307 -28.56 -0.81 -0.86
CA SER A 307 -28.87 0.60 -0.57
C SER A 307 -27.82 1.22 0.35
N PRO A 308 -27.16 2.32 -0.06
CA PRO A 308 -26.20 3.02 0.78
C PRO A 308 -26.91 3.78 1.92
N GLN A 309 -26.19 4.04 2.99
CA GLN A 309 -26.66 4.82 4.13
C GLN A 309 -26.06 6.23 4.08
N PHE A 310 -26.91 7.26 4.15
CA PHE A 310 -26.51 8.68 4.15
C PHE A 310 -27.22 9.46 5.29
N THR A 311 -27.53 8.78 6.39
CA THR A 311 -28.19 9.42 7.55
C THR A 311 -27.27 10.48 8.16
N GLY A 312 -27.75 11.67 8.43
CA GLY A 312 -26.98 12.73 9.08
C GLY A 312 -25.86 13.36 8.23
N VAL A 313 -25.79 13.04 6.93
CA VAL A 313 -24.74 13.59 6.03
C VAL A 313 -24.87 15.09 5.90
N ALA A 314 -23.76 15.82 6.13
CA ALA A 314 -23.65 17.26 5.88
C ALA A 314 -22.98 17.53 4.51
N ARG A 315 -23.59 18.41 3.71
CA ARG A 315 -23.02 18.90 2.43
C ARG A 315 -23.01 20.41 2.43
N SER A 316 -21.84 21.01 2.11
CA SER A 316 -21.70 22.45 2.00
C SER A 316 -22.02 22.97 0.58
N ALA A 317 -21.89 22.14 -0.45
CA ALA A 317 -22.24 22.48 -1.82
C ALA A 317 -23.62 21.90 -2.20
N PRO A 318 -24.46 22.60 -2.98
CA PRO A 318 -25.71 22.06 -3.46
C PRO A 318 -25.49 20.85 -4.35
N LEU A 319 -26.37 19.89 -4.24
CA LEU A 319 -26.38 18.53 -4.83
C LEU A 319 -26.38 18.51 -6.39
N GLN A 320 -25.85 19.53 -7.06
CA GLN A 320 -26.11 19.80 -8.49
C GLN A 320 -25.51 18.79 -9.47
N ALA A 321 -24.73 17.81 -9.08
CA ALA A 321 -24.13 16.91 -10.06
C ALA A 321 -23.94 15.46 -9.59
N SER A 322 -24.18 15.11 -8.34
CA SER A 322 -23.71 13.82 -7.81
C SER A 322 -24.54 12.59 -8.25
N LEU A 323 -25.77 12.78 -8.71
CA LEU A 323 -26.64 11.65 -9.10
C LEU A 323 -26.68 11.38 -10.62
N GLY A 324 -25.82 12.02 -11.41
CA GLY A 324 -25.82 11.82 -12.87
C GLY A 324 -27.14 12.22 -13.55
N LEU A 325 -27.97 13.06 -12.90
CA LEU A 325 -29.21 13.60 -13.45
C LEU A 325 -28.94 14.80 -14.36
N GLU A 326 -27.81 14.83 -15.09
CA GLU A 326 -27.71 15.58 -16.33
C GLU A 326 -28.52 14.85 -17.40
N ASN A 327 -29.77 14.62 -17.10
CA ASN A 327 -30.70 14.19 -18.14
C ASN A 327 -31.37 15.45 -18.66
N GLN A 328 -30.78 16.10 -19.67
CA GLN A 328 -31.45 17.12 -20.47
C GLN A 328 -32.85 16.66 -20.83
N THR A 329 -33.08 15.34 -21.05
CA THR A 329 -34.39 14.72 -21.26
C THR A 329 -35.36 14.94 -20.13
N ILE A 330 -34.97 14.95 -18.84
CA ILE A 330 -35.86 15.21 -17.71
C ILE A 330 -36.23 16.69 -17.65
N GLN A 331 -35.28 17.60 -17.89
CA GLN A 331 -35.58 19.04 -17.98
C GLN A 331 -36.55 19.32 -19.14
N TYR A 332 -36.34 18.74 -20.32
CA TYR A 332 -37.24 18.87 -21.42
C TYR A 332 -38.64 18.24 -21.15
N ALA A 333 -38.68 17.10 -20.44
CA ALA A 333 -39.96 16.48 -20.05
C ALA A 333 -40.75 17.35 -19.05
N ILE A 334 -40.09 18.00 -18.10
CA ILE A 334 -40.74 18.93 -17.15
C ILE A 334 -41.24 20.17 -17.89
N ILE A 335 -40.43 20.78 -18.76
CA ILE A 335 -40.81 21.95 -19.55
C ILE A 335 -41.98 21.59 -20.47
N LEU A 336 -41.91 20.44 -21.14
CA LEU A 336 -42.97 19.97 -22.02
C LEU A 336 -44.26 19.71 -21.27
N SER A 337 -44.22 19.12 -20.06
CA SER A 337 -45.39 18.88 -19.21
C SER A 337 -46.05 20.19 -18.76
N LEU A 338 -45.24 21.21 -18.40
CA LEU A 338 -45.76 22.54 -18.03
C LEU A 338 -46.40 23.26 -19.21
N LEU A 339 -45.83 23.14 -20.43
CA LEU A 339 -46.40 23.72 -21.65
C LEU A 339 -47.72 23.03 -22.03
N VAL A 340 -47.81 21.70 -21.92
CA VAL A 340 -49.04 20.95 -22.21
C VAL A 340 -50.12 21.29 -21.17
N PHE A 341 -49.78 21.38 -19.89
CA PHE A 341 -50.70 21.76 -18.82
C PHE A 341 -51.21 23.20 -18.99
N GLY A 342 -50.32 24.13 -19.36
CA GLY A 342 -50.65 25.51 -19.65
C GLY A 342 -51.59 25.63 -20.87
N ALA A 343 -51.35 24.87 -21.95
CA ALA A 343 -52.22 24.86 -23.13
C ALA A 343 -53.59 24.28 -22.80
N LEU A 344 -53.68 23.20 -22.00
CA LEU A 344 -54.95 22.62 -21.59
C LEU A 344 -55.77 23.61 -20.69
N LEU A 345 -55.09 24.36 -19.86
CA LEU A 345 -55.74 25.41 -19.00
C LEU A 345 -56.31 26.55 -19.88
N ILE A 346 -55.57 26.97 -20.90
CA ILE A 346 -56.02 28.01 -21.84
C ILE A 346 -57.26 27.50 -22.62
N VAL A 347 -57.25 26.27 -23.15
CA VAL A 347 -58.39 25.66 -23.84
C VAL A 347 -59.58 25.52 -22.92
N TYR A 348 -59.38 25.13 -21.65
CA TYR A 348 -60.43 25.05 -20.65
C TYR A 348 -61.06 26.40 -20.38
N VAL A 349 -60.27 27.45 -20.22
CA VAL A 349 -60.77 28.82 -19.96
C VAL A 349 -61.53 29.37 -21.20
N ILE A 350 -61.06 29.10 -22.41
CA ILE A 350 -61.74 29.54 -23.66
C ILE A 350 -63.06 28.80 -23.87
N ARG A 351 -63.20 27.56 -23.44
CA ARG A 351 -64.41 26.75 -23.60
C ARG A 351 -65.51 27.07 -22.59
N TRP A 352 -65.17 27.78 -21.50
CA TRP A 352 -66.10 28.19 -20.46
C TRP A 352 -66.43 29.68 -20.47
N ARG A 353 -66.05 30.40 -21.52
CA ARG A 353 -66.51 31.74 -21.86
C ARG A 353 -67.42 31.64 -23.11
#